data_12d1c8c3e393fa9b563f4c89be45ffeb
#
_entry.id   12d1c8c3e393fa9b563f4c89be45ffeb
#
_cell.length_a   1.000
_cell.length_b   1.000
_cell.length_c   1.000
_cell.angle_alpha   90.00
_cell.angle_beta   90.00
_cell.angle_gamma   90.00
#
_symmetry.space_group_name_H-M   'P 1'
#
loop_
_entity.id
_entity.type
_entity.pdbx_description
1 polymer ?
#
loop_
_entity_poly.entity_id
_entity_poly.type
_entity_poly.pdbx_seq_one_letter_code
_entity_poly.pdbx_strand_id
1 'polypeptide(L)'
;MARDPGREIVPAVQKLRIQHAKRGRLRFTSHRDFQRAFERALRRANVPMAYSAGFSPHPKISYANAAATGVASEAEYVEIGVVQKVEPDALLQVLNEVLPPGFDILAVVEARTPDFVARLEASHWHIELPEVPPAEILNAVKKFLSETEVMVERNTKSGLRTFDARSAVLRIEIQDLQSPQALATKDEPDLAQMCAILQVVVRHGTPSVRPDDVLVALTKVAGLVLPYPARVTRLAQGPLGADGWSVDDPLDLDRQTAATS
;
A
#
# COMPACT_ATOMS: atom_id res chain seq x y z
N MET A 1 -0.08 13.82 -40.44
CA MET A 1 -0.54 12.47 -40.09
C MET A 1 -2.03 12.53 -39.76
N ALA A 2 -2.86 11.86 -40.55
CA ALA A 2 -4.32 11.94 -40.41
C ALA A 2 -4.76 11.30 -39.08
N ARG A 3 -5.57 12.03 -38.29
CA ARG A 3 -6.35 11.47 -37.18
C ARG A 3 -7.34 10.46 -37.78
N ASP A 4 -7.38 9.25 -37.24
CA ASP A 4 -8.44 8.30 -37.53
C ASP A 4 -9.77 8.90 -37.03
N PRO A 5 -10.73 9.23 -37.91
CA PRO A 5 -11.97 9.90 -37.54
C PRO A 5 -13.04 8.96 -36.95
N GLY A 6 -12.68 7.72 -36.61
CA GLY A 6 -13.68 6.65 -36.47
C GLY A 6 -14.11 6.23 -35.08
N ARG A 7 -13.47 6.68 -33.99
CA ARG A 7 -13.89 6.25 -32.64
C ARG A 7 -14.28 7.44 -31.77
N GLU A 8 -15.57 7.55 -31.48
CA GLU A 8 -16.09 8.50 -30.51
C GLU A 8 -15.54 8.18 -29.12
N ILE A 9 -14.80 9.12 -28.54
CA ILE A 9 -14.25 8.98 -27.18
C ILE A 9 -15.36 9.34 -26.21
N VAL A 10 -15.96 8.32 -25.59
CA VAL A 10 -16.94 8.54 -24.53
C VAL A 10 -16.20 8.96 -23.27
N PRO A 11 -16.47 10.18 -22.72
CA PRO A 11 -15.85 10.63 -21.49
C PRO A 11 -16.30 9.78 -20.30
N ALA A 12 -15.48 9.69 -19.27
CA ALA A 12 -15.91 9.09 -18.01
C ALA A 12 -17.00 9.98 -17.37
N VAL A 13 -18.13 9.38 -17.03
CA VAL A 13 -19.25 10.04 -16.34
C VAL A 13 -19.13 9.92 -14.83
N GLN A 14 -18.35 8.93 -14.37
CA GLN A 14 -18.09 8.68 -12.95
C GLN A 14 -16.67 8.15 -12.79
N LYS A 15 -16.06 8.48 -11.68
CA LYS A 15 -14.81 7.86 -11.21
C LYS A 15 -15.05 7.16 -9.90
N LEU A 16 -14.43 6.01 -9.70
CA LEU A 16 -14.52 5.20 -8.51
C LEU A 16 -13.13 4.93 -7.95
N ARG A 17 -12.98 5.06 -6.63
CA ARG A 17 -11.76 4.71 -5.89
C ARG A 17 -11.97 3.40 -5.19
N ILE A 18 -11.03 2.52 -5.35
CA ILE A 18 -11.08 1.14 -4.92
C ILE A 18 -9.90 0.90 -4.01
N GLN A 19 -10.16 0.47 -2.77
CA GLN A 19 -9.15 -0.07 -1.87
C GLN A 19 -9.14 -1.58 -2.02
N HIS A 20 -7.95 -2.15 -2.16
CA HIS A 20 -7.78 -3.60 -2.21
C HIS A 20 -6.62 -4.08 -1.36
N ALA A 21 -6.70 -5.34 -0.93
CA ALA A 21 -5.62 -6.03 -0.25
C ALA A 21 -4.70 -6.76 -1.24
N LYS A 22 -3.50 -7.07 -0.77
CA LYS A 22 -2.52 -7.95 -1.42
C LYS A 22 -1.94 -8.88 -0.35
N ARG A 23 -2.48 -10.11 -0.24
CA ARG A 23 -2.23 -11.02 0.88
C ARG A 23 -1.61 -12.35 0.44
N GLY A 24 -1.10 -13.10 1.41
CA GLY A 24 -0.60 -14.46 1.21
C GLY A 24 0.45 -14.53 0.09
N ARG A 25 0.33 -15.52 -0.78
CA ARG A 25 1.25 -15.70 -1.92
C ARG A 25 1.16 -14.57 -2.95
N LEU A 26 0.04 -13.85 -3.01
CA LEU A 26 -0.13 -12.73 -3.95
C LEU A 26 0.73 -11.52 -3.60
N ARG A 27 1.30 -11.44 -2.38
CA ARG A 27 2.32 -10.42 -2.05
C ARG A 27 3.54 -10.46 -2.99
N PHE A 28 3.82 -11.63 -3.60
CA PHE A 28 4.91 -11.80 -4.56
C PHE A 28 4.54 -11.43 -6.00
N THR A 29 3.29 -11.07 -6.26
CA THR A 29 2.84 -10.61 -7.57
C THR A 29 3.45 -9.25 -7.90
N SER A 30 4.03 -9.12 -9.10
CA SER A 30 4.51 -7.83 -9.56
C SER A 30 3.35 -6.86 -9.81
N HIS A 31 3.62 -5.55 -9.74
CA HIS A 31 2.61 -4.54 -10.05
C HIS A 31 2.01 -4.74 -11.45
N ARG A 32 2.83 -5.11 -12.44
CA ARG A 32 2.37 -5.36 -13.83
C ARG A 32 1.43 -6.57 -13.93
N ASP A 33 1.70 -7.62 -13.17
CA ASP A 33 0.84 -8.81 -13.17
C ASP A 33 -0.48 -8.54 -12.45
N PHE A 34 -0.44 -7.76 -11.36
CA PHE A 34 -1.66 -7.27 -10.73
C PHE A 34 -2.49 -6.44 -11.70
N GLN A 35 -1.90 -5.47 -12.41
CA GLN A 35 -2.60 -4.67 -13.43
C GLN A 35 -3.33 -5.54 -14.43
N ARG A 36 -2.64 -6.56 -14.98
CA ARG A 36 -3.23 -7.50 -15.93
C ARG A 36 -4.37 -8.33 -15.33
N ALA A 37 -4.22 -8.75 -14.07
CA ALA A 37 -5.26 -9.52 -13.37
C ALA A 37 -6.49 -8.63 -13.12
N PHE A 38 -6.28 -7.40 -12.66
CA PHE A 38 -7.33 -6.43 -12.39
C PHE A 38 -8.09 -6.01 -13.66
N GLU A 39 -7.39 -5.73 -14.76
CA GLU A 39 -8.03 -5.44 -16.06
C GLU A 39 -8.87 -6.62 -16.58
N ARG A 40 -8.40 -7.87 -16.36
CA ARG A 40 -9.20 -9.06 -16.69
C ARG A 40 -10.44 -9.17 -15.82
N ALA A 41 -10.32 -8.86 -14.53
CA ALA A 41 -11.45 -8.89 -13.58
C ALA A 41 -12.51 -7.84 -14.00
N LEU A 42 -12.12 -6.60 -14.30
CA LEU A 42 -13.02 -5.55 -14.78
C LEU A 42 -13.78 -5.97 -16.05
N ARG A 43 -13.11 -6.64 -17.00
CA ARG A 43 -13.75 -7.17 -18.20
C ARG A 43 -14.73 -8.31 -17.90
N ARG A 44 -14.36 -9.25 -17.01
CA ARG A 44 -15.24 -10.37 -16.62
C ARG A 44 -16.46 -9.90 -15.85
N ALA A 45 -16.32 -8.85 -15.06
CA ALA A 45 -17.40 -8.19 -14.34
C ALA A 45 -18.25 -7.27 -15.22
N ASN A 46 -17.96 -7.16 -16.53
CA ASN A 46 -18.62 -6.26 -17.47
C ASN A 46 -18.67 -4.80 -17.00
N VAL A 47 -17.63 -4.32 -16.31
CA VAL A 47 -17.55 -2.93 -15.86
C VAL A 47 -17.46 -2.00 -17.08
N PRO A 48 -18.34 -0.99 -17.20
CA PRO A 48 -18.39 -0.09 -18.35
C PRO A 48 -17.23 0.93 -18.32
N MET A 49 -16.02 0.46 -18.58
CA MET A 49 -14.79 1.24 -18.49
C MET A 49 -14.73 2.38 -19.51
N ALA A 50 -14.27 3.55 -19.08
CA ALA A 50 -13.82 4.61 -19.95
C ALA A 50 -12.40 4.31 -20.47
N TYR A 51 -12.10 4.73 -21.71
CA TYR A 51 -10.81 4.52 -22.35
C TYR A 51 -10.11 5.83 -22.69
N SER A 52 -8.78 5.77 -22.81
CA SER A 52 -7.97 6.88 -23.27
C SER A 52 -8.18 7.14 -24.77
N ALA A 53 -7.84 8.36 -25.21
CA ALA A 53 -7.75 8.72 -26.63
C ALA A 53 -6.49 8.10 -27.28
N GLY A 54 -6.55 7.82 -28.59
CA GLY A 54 -5.39 7.43 -29.40
C GLY A 54 -5.55 6.08 -30.08
N PHE A 55 -4.50 5.67 -30.80
CA PHE A 55 -4.47 4.43 -31.60
C PHE A 55 -4.55 3.14 -30.77
N SER A 56 -4.08 3.15 -29.54
CA SER A 56 -4.12 2.03 -28.61
C SER A 56 -4.85 2.47 -27.34
N PRO A 57 -6.18 2.44 -27.32
CA PRO A 57 -6.94 2.87 -26.16
C PRO A 57 -6.69 1.96 -24.96
N HIS A 58 -6.32 2.55 -23.84
CA HIS A 58 -6.19 1.84 -22.56
C HIS A 58 -7.35 2.21 -21.63
N PRO A 59 -7.83 1.29 -20.79
CA PRO A 59 -8.83 1.63 -19.79
C PRO A 59 -8.28 2.71 -18.84
N LYS A 60 -9.13 3.66 -18.47
CA LYS A 60 -8.77 4.73 -17.55
C LYS A 60 -8.65 4.16 -16.14
N ILE A 61 -7.44 3.76 -15.78
CA ILE A 61 -7.07 3.20 -14.47
C ILE A 61 -5.84 3.95 -13.98
N SER A 62 -5.88 4.46 -12.75
CA SER A 62 -4.76 5.08 -12.06
C SER A 62 -4.43 4.29 -10.81
N TYR A 63 -3.18 3.93 -10.61
CA TYR A 63 -2.67 3.21 -9.45
C TYR A 63 -1.89 4.16 -8.56
N ALA A 64 -2.09 4.11 -7.25
CA ALA A 64 -1.43 4.98 -6.30
C ALA A 64 -0.51 4.20 -5.36
N ASN A 65 0.76 4.60 -5.27
CA ASN A 65 1.75 4.16 -4.27
C ASN A 65 1.75 2.64 -3.97
N ALA A 66 1.79 1.82 -5.03
CA ALA A 66 1.75 0.36 -4.88
C ALA A 66 2.89 -0.18 -3.99
N ALA A 67 2.58 -1.13 -3.12
CA ALA A 67 3.57 -1.85 -2.32
C ALA A 67 4.50 -2.68 -3.20
N ALA A 68 5.77 -2.78 -2.81
CA ALA A 68 6.77 -3.56 -3.53
C ALA A 68 6.40 -5.05 -3.60
N THR A 69 7.01 -5.77 -4.56
CA THR A 69 6.92 -7.23 -4.62
C THR A 69 7.51 -7.85 -3.35
N GLY A 70 6.82 -8.82 -2.77
CA GLY A 70 7.18 -9.45 -1.49
C GLY A 70 6.52 -8.81 -0.26
N VAL A 71 5.94 -7.61 -0.40
CA VAL A 71 5.26 -6.89 0.67
C VAL A 71 3.76 -7.13 0.59
N ALA A 72 3.14 -7.56 1.70
CA ALA A 72 1.69 -7.63 1.84
C ALA A 72 1.11 -6.22 2.10
N SER A 73 -0.16 -6.02 1.77
CA SER A 73 -0.81 -4.72 1.97
C SER A 73 -2.31 -4.86 2.13
N GLU A 74 -2.87 -4.08 3.05
CA GLU A 74 -4.31 -3.85 3.24
C GLU A 74 -4.74 -2.50 2.62
N ALA A 75 -3.79 -1.75 2.08
CA ALA A 75 -3.99 -0.36 1.69
C ALA A 75 -3.40 -0.08 0.29
N GLU A 76 -3.84 -0.84 -0.71
CA GLU A 76 -3.59 -0.56 -2.12
C GLU A 76 -4.77 0.21 -2.71
N TYR A 77 -4.51 1.21 -3.53
CA TYR A 77 -5.57 2.05 -4.10
C TYR A 77 -5.49 2.16 -5.62
N VAL A 78 -6.66 2.08 -6.23
CA VAL A 78 -6.86 2.23 -7.67
C VAL A 78 -8.03 3.18 -7.92
N GLU A 79 -7.89 4.12 -8.84
CA GLU A 79 -9.00 4.94 -9.36
C GLU A 79 -9.33 4.48 -10.77
N ILE A 80 -10.61 4.22 -11.05
CA ILE A 80 -11.11 3.86 -12.39
C ILE A 80 -12.12 4.89 -12.89
N GLY A 81 -12.16 5.08 -14.22
CA GLY A 81 -13.19 5.87 -14.88
C GLY A 81 -14.17 4.98 -15.62
N VAL A 82 -15.47 5.22 -15.47
CA VAL A 82 -16.55 4.49 -16.12
C VAL A 82 -17.44 5.39 -16.98
N VAL A 83 -18.02 4.84 -18.06
CA VAL A 83 -18.89 5.59 -19.00
C VAL A 83 -20.38 5.50 -18.66
N GLN A 84 -20.73 4.73 -17.64
CA GLN A 84 -22.07 4.62 -17.08
C GLN A 84 -21.94 4.62 -15.55
N LYS A 85 -22.98 5.08 -14.84
CA LYS A 85 -22.99 5.03 -13.38
C LYS A 85 -22.98 3.58 -12.90
N VAL A 86 -22.15 3.30 -11.92
CA VAL A 86 -21.99 2.01 -11.24
C VAL A 86 -22.12 2.24 -9.74
N GLU A 87 -22.94 1.43 -9.10
CA GLU A 87 -23.09 1.46 -7.65
C GLU A 87 -21.84 0.87 -6.98
N PRO A 88 -21.19 1.60 -6.05
CA PRO A 88 -19.95 1.17 -5.41
C PRO A 88 -20.02 -0.21 -4.76
N ASP A 89 -21.10 -0.50 -4.00
CA ASP A 89 -21.26 -1.77 -3.29
C ASP A 89 -21.45 -2.95 -4.26
N ALA A 90 -22.18 -2.74 -5.37
CA ALA A 90 -22.32 -3.75 -6.40
C ALA A 90 -20.99 -4.05 -7.09
N LEU A 91 -20.18 -3.02 -7.35
CA LEU A 91 -18.84 -3.20 -7.91
C LEU A 91 -17.91 -3.96 -6.96
N LEU A 92 -17.96 -3.65 -5.66
CA LEU A 92 -17.19 -4.35 -4.64
C LEU A 92 -17.51 -5.85 -4.66
N GLN A 93 -18.78 -6.20 -4.65
CA GLN A 93 -19.22 -7.60 -4.64
C GLN A 93 -18.77 -8.36 -5.88
N VAL A 94 -19.05 -7.83 -7.08
CA VAL A 94 -18.75 -8.53 -8.34
C VAL A 94 -17.24 -8.65 -8.57
N LEU A 95 -16.43 -7.69 -8.14
CA LEU A 95 -14.98 -7.79 -8.24
C LEU A 95 -14.42 -8.86 -7.31
N ASN A 96 -14.95 -9.01 -6.10
CA ASN A 96 -14.55 -10.07 -5.18
C ASN A 96 -14.94 -11.48 -5.65
N GLU A 97 -15.97 -11.60 -6.48
CA GLU A 97 -16.35 -12.88 -7.11
C GLU A 97 -15.38 -13.31 -8.23
N VAL A 98 -14.76 -12.35 -8.92
CA VAL A 98 -13.93 -12.63 -10.10
C VAL A 98 -12.43 -12.52 -9.88
N LEU A 99 -12.00 -11.87 -8.80
CA LEU A 99 -10.60 -11.78 -8.40
C LEU A 99 -10.16 -13.04 -7.63
N PRO A 100 -8.90 -13.45 -7.73
CA PRO A 100 -8.41 -14.55 -6.91
C PRO A 100 -8.33 -14.15 -5.44
N PRO A 101 -8.56 -15.09 -4.50
CA PRO A 101 -8.39 -14.86 -3.06
C PRO A 101 -7.00 -14.29 -2.75
N GLY A 102 -6.96 -13.23 -1.93
CA GLY A 102 -5.73 -12.49 -1.62
C GLY A 102 -5.54 -11.20 -2.41
N PHE A 103 -6.39 -10.95 -3.43
CA PHE A 103 -6.63 -9.64 -4.03
C PHE A 103 -8.05 -9.18 -3.70
N ASP A 104 -8.35 -9.08 -2.42
CA ASP A 104 -9.68 -8.78 -1.94
C ASP A 104 -9.96 -7.28 -2.06
N ILE A 105 -11.12 -6.90 -2.61
CA ILE A 105 -11.59 -5.52 -2.61
C ILE A 105 -12.17 -5.23 -1.23
N LEU A 106 -11.64 -4.21 -0.58
CA LEU A 106 -11.99 -3.83 0.80
C LEU A 106 -13.04 -2.71 0.83
N ALA A 107 -12.91 -1.74 -0.08
CA ALA A 107 -13.84 -0.63 -0.19
C ALA A 107 -13.90 -0.11 -1.63
N VAL A 108 -15.06 0.41 -2.00
CA VAL A 108 -15.27 1.17 -3.23
C VAL A 108 -16.06 2.42 -2.87
N VAL A 109 -15.61 3.58 -3.35
CA VAL A 109 -16.30 4.87 -3.18
C VAL A 109 -16.33 5.64 -4.48
N GLU A 110 -17.31 6.52 -4.67
CA GLU A 110 -17.29 7.48 -5.77
C GLU A 110 -16.20 8.53 -5.50
N ALA A 111 -15.36 8.82 -6.48
CA ALA A 111 -14.32 9.85 -6.38
C ALA A 111 -14.95 11.24 -6.51
N ARG A 112 -15.27 11.87 -5.39
CA ARG A 112 -15.96 13.16 -5.30
C ARG A 112 -15.02 14.32 -5.06
N THR A 113 -13.83 14.05 -4.59
CA THR A 113 -12.82 15.05 -4.21
C THR A 113 -11.56 14.91 -5.06
N PRO A 114 -10.84 16.02 -5.37
CA PRO A 114 -9.61 15.99 -6.16
C PRO A 114 -8.41 15.44 -5.36
N ASP A 115 -7.26 15.34 -6.04
CA ASP A 115 -5.91 15.20 -5.47
C ASP A 115 -5.74 13.98 -4.51
N PHE A 116 -6.35 12.84 -4.86
CA PHE A 116 -6.29 11.62 -4.05
C PHE A 116 -4.86 11.21 -3.69
N VAL A 117 -3.94 11.25 -4.65
CA VAL A 117 -2.54 10.82 -4.43
C VAL A 117 -1.84 11.74 -3.42
N ALA A 118 -2.16 13.03 -3.39
CA ALA A 118 -1.59 13.98 -2.44
C ALA A 118 -2.02 13.70 -0.99
N ARG A 119 -3.15 13.02 -0.78
CA ARG A 119 -3.60 12.60 0.56
C ARG A 119 -2.82 11.42 1.13
N LEU A 120 -2.10 10.68 0.30
CA LEU A 120 -1.28 9.58 0.76
C LEU A 120 0.02 10.13 1.34
N GLU A 121 -0.05 10.69 2.56
CA GLU A 121 1.05 11.42 3.22
C GLU A 121 1.97 10.49 4.01
N ALA A 122 1.42 9.38 4.53
CA ALA A 122 2.16 8.42 5.33
C ALA A 122 1.67 6.99 5.10
N SER A 123 2.46 6.02 5.55
CA SER A 123 2.08 4.61 5.64
C SER A 123 2.37 4.05 7.02
N HIS A 124 1.46 3.21 7.51
CA HIS A 124 1.63 2.39 8.70
C HIS A 124 2.02 0.97 8.30
N TRP A 125 3.11 0.48 8.87
CA TRP A 125 3.71 -0.81 8.56
C TRP A 125 3.76 -1.71 9.77
N HIS A 126 3.41 -2.97 9.56
CA HIS A 126 3.64 -4.08 10.44
C HIS A 126 4.82 -4.89 9.91
N ILE A 127 5.85 -5.07 10.74
CA ILE A 127 7.09 -5.74 10.35
C ILE A 127 7.37 -6.84 11.36
N GLU A 128 7.29 -8.08 10.91
CA GLU A 128 7.63 -9.27 11.69
C GLU A 128 9.10 -9.62 11.47
N LEU A 129 9.83 -9.83 12.54
CA LEU A 129 11.26 -10.15 12.57
C LEU A 129 11.46 -11.54 13.19
N PRO A 130 11.40 -12.62 12.38
CA PRO A 130 11.56 -13.97 12.91
C PRO A 130 12.91 -14.16 13.57
N GLU A 131 12.92 -14.85 14.72
CA GLU A 131 14.09 -15.19 15.53
C GLU A 131 14.96 -14.00 15.97
N VAL A 132 14.40 -12.79 16.01
CA VAL A 132 15.06 -11.62 16.60
C VAL A 132 14.61 -11.48 18.06
N PRO A 133 15.55 -11.51 19.05
CA PRO A 133 15.22 -11.32 20.45
C PRO A 133 14.62 -9.93 20.71
N PRO A 134 13.51 -9.83 21.48
CA PRO A 134 12.90 -8.53 21.80
C PRO A 134 13.85 -7.51 22.41
N ALA A 135 14.82 -7.95 23.20
CA ALA A 135 15.82 -7.07 23.82
C ALA A 135 16.75 -6.41 22.78
N GLU A 136 17.12 -7.15 21.72
CA GLU A 136 17.97 -6.61 20.65
C GLU A 136 17.24 -5.56 19.84
N ILE A 137 15.98 -5.83 19.47
CA ILE A 137 15.18 -4.87 18.73
C ILE A 137 14.86 -3.63 19.58
N LEU A 138 14.61 -3.78 20.89
CA LEU A 138 14.42 -2.66 21.79
C LEU A 138 15.63 -1.75 21.85
N ASN A 139 16.83 -2.34 21.94
CA ASN A 139 18.08 -1.58 21.91
C ASN A 139 18.27 -0.87 20.56
N ALA A 140 17.99 -1.55 19.45
CA ALA A 140 18.11 -0.97 18.11
C ALA A 140 17.16 0.22 17.91
N VAL A 141 15.90 0.07 18.32
CA VAL A 141 14.89 1.15 18.24
C VAL A 141 15.29 2.34 19.11
N LYS A 142 15.74 2.11 20.37
CA LYS A 142 16.21 3.19 21.24
C LYS A 142 17.38 3.97 20.64
N LYS A 143 18.38 3.27 20.10
CA LYS A 143 19.52 3.92 19.44
C LYS A 143 19.07 4.70 18.20
N PHE A 144 18.22 4.09 17.35
CA PHE A 144 17.69 4.76 16.17
C PHE A 144 16.92 6.04 16.51
N LEU A 145 16.09 6.01 17.56
CA LEU A 145 15.31 7.17 17.99
C LEU A 145 16.18 8.26 18.63
N SER A 146 17.36 7.93 19.20
CA SER A 146 18.30 8.91 19.74
C SER A 146 19.11 9.65 18.67
N GLU A 147 19.17 9.12 17.45
CA GLU A 147 19.85 9.78 16.35
C GLU A 147 18.96 10.89 15.72
N THR A 148 19.58 11.98 15.34
CA THR A 148 18.90 13.06 14.59
C THR A 148 18.80 12.76 13.10
N GLU A 149 19.75 11.99 12.57
CA GLU A 149 19.86 11.59 11.18
C GLU A 149 20.46 10.19 11.09
N VAL A 150 19.95 9.35 10.18
CA VAL A 150 20.53 8.04 9.86
C VAL A 150 20.55 7.85 8.35
N MET A 151 21.71 8.10 7.76
CA MET A 151 21.92 7.95 6.33
C MET A 151 21.95 6.48 5.93
N VAL A 152 21.13 6.12 4.97
CA VAL A 152 21.08 4.79 4.35
C VAL A 152 21.34 4.89 2.85
N GLU A 153 21.76 3.77 2.26
CA GLU A 153 22.02 3.66 0.84
C GLU A 153 21.11 2.63 0.18
N ARG A 154 20.57 2.97 -0.97
CA ARG A 154 19.75 2.06 -1.76
C ARG A 154 20.14 2.11 -3.23
N ASN A 155 20.36 0.93 -3.82
CA ASN A 155 20.54 0.81 -5.25
C ASN A 155 19.22 1.07 -5.99
N THR A 156 19.24 1.98 -6.96
CA THR A 156 18.13 2.31 -7.83
C THR A 156 18.51 2.10 -9.28
N LYS A 157 17.56 2.13 -10.20
CA LYS A 157 17.84 2.06 -11.65
C LYS A 157 18.78 3.19 -12.14
N SER A 158 18.82 4.31 -11.43
CA SER A 158 19.66 5.47 -11.72
C SER A 158 20.97 5.51 -10.92
N GLY A 159 21.33 4.45 -10.20
CA GLY A 159 22.54 4.33 -9.39
C GLY A 159 22.26 4.30 -7.88
N LEU A 160 23.36 4.34 -7.10
CA LEU A 160 23.30 4.39 -5.64
C LEU A 160 22.72 5.73 -5.19
N ARG A 161 21.77 5.67 -4.26
CA ARG A 161 21.13 6.84 -3.67
C ARG A 161 21.28 6.80 -2.15
N THR A 162 21.83 7.86 -1.59
CA THR A 162 22.00 8.05 -0.14
C THR A 162 20.96 9.05 0.36
N PHE A 163 20.28 8.74 1.45
CA PHE A 163 19.25 9.60 2.05
C PHE A 163 19.07 9.28 3.53
N ASP A 164 18.50 10.24 4.26
CA ASP A 164 18.18 10.07 5.68
C ASP A 164 16.88 9.26 5.86
N ALA A 165 16.99 8.13 6.55
CA ALA A 165 15.84 7.31 6.89
C ALA A 165 15.14 7.77 8.19
N ARG A 166 15.89 8.43 9.13
CA ARG A 166 15.38 8.81 10.44
C ARG A 166 14.27 9.87 10.35
N SER A 167 14.48 10.89 9.53
CA SER A 167 13.54 12.01 9.39
C SER A 167 12.17 11.62 8.85
N ALA A 168 12.09 10.52 8.10
CA ALA A 168 10.82 10.02 7.57
C ALA A 168 10.05 9.15 8.57
N VAL A 169 10.71 8.57 9.58
CA VAL A 169 10.05 7.74 10.60
C VAL A 169 9.40 8.61 11.66
N LEU A 170 8.06 8.65 11.66
CA LEU A 170 7.25 9.42 12.60
C LEU A 170 7.06 8.69 13.93
N ARG A 171 6.86 7.37 13.85
CA ARG A 171 6.70 6.48 15.01
C ARG A 171 7.31 5.13 14.71
N ILE A 172 7.91 4.52 15.72
CA ILE A 172 8.36 3.13 15.69
C ILE A 172 8.15 2.55 17.08
N GLU A 173 7.43 1.44 17.17
CA GLU A 173 7.07 0.77 18.40
C GLU A 173 7.26 -0.74 18.26
N ILE A 174 7.58 -1.37 19.39
CA ILE A 174 7.61 -2.82 19.48
C ILE A 174 6.28 -3.27 20.05
N GLN A 175 5.59 -4.12 19.31
CA GLN A 175 4.37 -4.74 19.82
C GLN A 175 4.77 -5.88 20.75
N ASP A 176 4.25 -5.83 22.00
CA ASP A 176 4.53 -6.87 22.98
C ASP A 176 3.89 -8.20 22.54
N LEU A 177 4.68 -9.26 22.48
CA LEU A 177 4.26 -10.60 22.03
C LEU A 177 3.24 -11.29 22.96
N GLN A 178 2.84 -10.65 24.05
CA GLN A 178 1.86 -11.21 25.02
C GLN A 178 0.41 -10.99 24.61
N SER A 179 0.11 -10.31 23.51
CA SER A 179 -1.26 -10.16 23.00
C SER A 179 -1.54 -11.10 21.84
N PRO A 180 -2.51 -12.05 21.96
CA PRO A 180 -2.81 -13.04 20.92
C PRO A 180 -3.58 -12.48 19.73
N GLN A 181 -3.33 -11.26 19.30
CA GLN A 181 -3.89 -10.65 18.11
C GLN A 181 -2.92 -10.67 16.91
N ALA A 182 -2.00 -11.63 16.88
CA ALA A 182 -1.31 -11.96 15.63
C ALA A 182 -2.37 -12.37 14.60
N LEU A 183 -2.37 -11.71 13.45
CA LEU A 183 -3.12 -12.12 12.26
C LEU A 183 -2.63 -13.51 11.81
N ALA A 184 -3.05 -14.55 12.53
CA ALA A 184 -2.81 -15.93 12.18
C ALA A 184 -3.60 -16.24 10.93
N THR A 185 -2.94 -16.16 9.78
CA THR A 185 -3.43 -16.86 8.60
C THR A 185 -3.30 -18.35 8.85
N LYS A 186 -4.39 -19.08 8.75
CA LYS A 186 -4.54 -20.52 9.08
C LYS A 186 -3.60 -21.49 8.33
N ASP A 187 -2.72 -21.01 7.49
CA ASP A 187 -1.96 -21.83 6.55
C ASP A 187 -0.43 -21.91 6.81
N GLU A 188 0.09 -21.35 7.90
CA GLU A 188 1.51 -21.51 8.25
C GLU A 188 1.66 -22.12 9.65
N PRO A 189 2.36 -23.26 9.80
CA PRO A 189 2.55 -23.88 11.09
C PRO A 189 3.53 -23.07 11.95
N ASP A 190 3.10 -22.80 13.15
CA ASP A 190 3.82 -22.62 14.42
C ASP A 190 5.27 -22.08 14.38
N LEU A 191 5.41 -20.80 13.96
CA LEU A 191 6.63 -19.99 14.20
C LEU A 191 6.44 -19.03 15.39
N ALA A 192 5.56 -19.38 16.31
CA ALA A 192 5.17 -18.54 17.45
C ALA A 192 6.28 -18.34 18.51
N GLN A 193 7.49 -18.85 18.31
CA GLN A 193 8.41 -18.96 19.43
C GLN A 193 9.37 -17.79 19.65
N MET A 194 9.73 -16.98 18.67
CA MET A 194 10.48 -15.72 18.90
C MET A 194 10.37 -14.82 17.68
N CYS A 195 9.32 -14.04 17.58
CA CYS A 195 9.16 -13.07 16.50
C CYS A 195 8.96 -11.68 17.11
N ALA A 196 9.92 -10.78 16.98
CA ALA A 196 9.69 -9.39 17.33
C ALA A 196 8.83 -8.72 16.27
N ILE A 197 7.87 -7.90 16.71
CA ILE A 197 6.98 -7.16 15.81
C ILE A 197 7.21 -5.67 15.99
N LEU A 198 7.47 -4.98 14.87
CA LEU A 198 7.54 -3.52 14.82
C LEU A 198 6.31 -2.95 14.15
N GLN A 199 5.74 -1.92 14.76
CA GLN A 199 4.79 -1.00 14.15
C GLN A 199 5.54 0.28 13.77
N VAL A 200 5.54 0.63 12.49
CA VAL A 200 6.31 1.77 11.99
C VAL A 200 5.43 2.68 11.15
N VAL A 201 5.39 3.96 11.47
CA VAL A 201 4.74 4.97 10.65
C VAL A 201 5.80 5.77 9.93
N VAL A 202 5.72 5.78 8.60
CA VAL A 202 6.67 6.46 7.73
C VAL A 202 5.96 7.51 6.90
N ARG A 203 6.44 8.75 6.95
CA ARG A 203 5.99 9.83 6.08
C ARG A 203 6.47 9.59 4.64
N HIS A 204 5.59 9.82 3.68
CA HIS A 204 5.97 9.78 2.28
C HIS A 204 6.80 11.02 1.91
N GLY A 205 7.83 10.81 1.11
CA GLY A 205 8.76 11.86 0.68
C GLY A 205 9.49 11.50 -0.60
N THR A 206 10.42 12.34 -0.99
CA THR A 206 11.31 12.09 -2.14
C THR A 206 12.76 12.25 -1.69
N PRO A 207 13.52 11.13 -1.61
CA PRO A 207 13.14 9.75 -1.89
C PRO A 207 12.20 9.18 -0.83
N SER A 208 11.33 8.24 -1.23
CA SER A 208 10.47 7.53 -0.28
C SER A 208 11.30 6.56 0.56
N VAL A 209 11.18 6.63 1.89
CA VAL A 209 11.72 5.65 2.82
C VAL A 209 10.79 4.44 2.89
N ARG A 210 11.36 3.24 2.82
CA ARG A 210 10.65 1.96 2.83
C ARG A 210 10.95 1.20 4.11
N PRO A 211 10.16 0.19 4.48
CA PRO A 211 10.49 -0.68 5.62
C PRO A 211 11.91 -1.26 5.58
N ASP A 212 12.38 -1.69 4.40
CA ASP A 212 13.74 -2.21 4.25
C ASP A 212 14.80 -1.16 4.60
N ASP A 213 14.58 0.11 4.24
CA ASP A 213 15.50 1.21 4.57
C ASP A 213 15.53 1.45 6.09
N VAL A 214 14.39 1.30 6.78
CA VAL A 214 14.31 1.38 8.25
C VAL A 214 15.09 0.24 8.89
N LEU A 215 14.96 -0.99 8.38
CA LEU A 215 15.70 -2.15 8.87
C LEU A 215 17.22 -1.98 8.65
N VAL A 216 17.63 -1.47 7.50
CA VAL A 216 19.04 -1.11 7.23
C VAL A 216 19.52 -0.04 8.22
N ALA A 217 18.71 0.95 8.53
CA ALA A 217 19.05 1.99 9.50
C ALA A 217 19.23 1.40 10.91
N LEU A 218 18.34 0.51 11.35
CA LEU A 218 18.45 -0.21 12.64
C LEU A 218 19.72 -1.06 12.70
N THR A 219 20.05 -1.78 11.63
CA THR A 219 21.32 -2.52 11.52
C THR A 219 22.51 -1.59 11.64
N LYS A 220 22.49 -0.46 10.95
CA LYS A 220 23.59 0.51 10.95
C LYS A 220 23.88 1.11 12.33
N VAL A 221 22.83 1.49 13.08
CA VAL A 221 23.01 2.17 14.38
C VAL A 221 23.23 1.21 15.55
N ALA A 222 22.76 -0.02 15.45
CA ALA A 222 22.77 -0.96 16.58
C ALA A 222 23.46 -2.30 16.29
N GLY A 223 23.87 -2.56 15.05
CA GLY A 223 24.40 -3.86 14.66
C GLY A 223 23.33 -4.97 14.66
N LEU A 224 22.04 -4.61 14.50
CA LEU A 224 20.95 -5.58 14.46
C LEU A 224 21.19 -6.60 13.34
N VAL A 225 21.16 -7.87 13.67
CA VAL A 225 21.27 -8.97 12.70
C VAL A 225 19.89 -9.57 12.50
N LEU A 226 19.49 -9.71 11.25
CA LEU A 226 18.24 -10.38 10.87
C LEU A 226 18.57 -11.80 10.38
N PRO A 227 18.28 -12.85 11.17
CA PRO A 227 18.57 -14.24 10.79
C PRO A 227 17.74 -14.67 9.56
N TYR A 228 16.54 -14.11 9.44
CA TYR A 228 15.61 -14.37 8.34
C TYR A 228 15.09 -13.05 7.74
N PRO A 229 14.61 -13.10 6.47
CA PRO A 229 13.95 -11.96 5.85
C PRO A 229 12.74 -11.52 6.68
N ALA A 230 12.61 -10.22 6.90
CA ALA A 230 11.45 -9.64 7.55
C ALA A 230 10.17 -9.88 6.74
N ARG A 231 9.05 -10.10 7.43
CA ARG A 231 7.73 -10.13 6.81
C ARG A 231 7.07 -8.77 6.98
N VAL A 232 6.78 -8.12 5.89
CA VAL A 232 6.28 -6.73 5.89
C VAL A 232 4.87 -6.69 5.38
N THR A 233 3.99 -6.01 6.12
CA THR A 233 2.61 -5.72 5.72
C THR A 233 2.32 -4.24 5.87
N ARG A 234 1.82 -3.59 4.83
CA ARG A 234 1.27 -2.24 4.93
C ARG A 234 -0.15 -2.32 5.46
N LEU A 235 -0.39 -1.78 6.65
CA LEU A 235 -1.71 -1.78 7.29
C LEU A 235 -2.58 -0.63 6.78
N ALA A 236 -1.98 0.55 6.63
CA ALA A 236 -2.66 1.76 6.15
C ALA A 236 -1.74 2.63 5.32
N GLN A 237 -2.30 3.43 4.43
CA GLN A 237 -1.68 4.63 3.88
C GLN A 237 -2.75 5.69 3.64
N GLY A 238 -2.44 6.94 3.97
CA GLY A 238 -3.41 8.02 3.90
C GLY A 238 -2.89 9.31 4.50
N PRO A 239 -3.80 10.24 4.82
CA PRO A 239 -3.48 11.47 5.52
C PRO A 239 -2.90 11.20 6.89
N LEU A 240 -2.06 12.10 7.38
CA LEU A 240 -1.64 12.11 8.77
C LEU A 240 -2.76 12.67 9.65
N GLY A 241 -3.10 11.94 10.71
CA GLY A 241 -4.04 12.38 11.72
C GLY A 241 -3.51 13.57 12.52
N ALA A 242 -4.39 14.19 13.30
CA ALA A 242 -4.08 15.38 14.09
C ALA A 242 -2.99 15.15 15.16
N ASP A 243 -2.75 13.92 15.56
CA ASP A 243 -1.67 13.54 16.49
C ASP A 243 -0.28 13.52 15.81
N GLY A 244 -0.23 13.67 14.47
CA GLY A 244 1.00 13.69 13.67
C GLY A 244 1.63 12.34 13.38
N TRP A 245 1.01 11.22 13.79
CA TRP A 245 1.54 9.87 13.56
C TRP A 245 0.49 8.81 13.21
N SER A 246 -0.79 9.00 13.51
CA SER A 246 -1.84 8.11 12.98
C SER A 246 -2.01 8.31 11.48
N VAL A 247 -2.51 7.28 10.81
CA VAL A 247 -2.77 7.31 9.37
C VAL A 247 -4.26 7.08 9.16
N ASP A 248 -4.93 8.12 8.70
CA ASP A 248 -6.37 8.12 8.48
C ASP A 248 -6.74 7.47 7.13
N ASP A 249 -8.01 7.10 6.96
CA ASP A 249 -8.49 6.53 5.70
C ASP A 249 -8.58 7.61 4.60
N PRO A 250 -7.85 7.49 3.49
CA PRO A 250 -7.87 8.49 2.43
C PRO A 250 -9.20 8.56 1.67
N LEU A 251 -10.10 7.59 1.86
CA LEU A 251 -11.42 7.55 1.23
C LEU A 251 -12.50 8.31 2.04
N ASP A 252 -12.24 8.70 3.29
CA ASP A 252 -13.24 9.33 4.15
C ASP A 252 -13.80 10.64 3.61
N LEU A 253 -12.97 11.47 2.99
CA LEU A 253 -13.45 12.71 2.37
C LEU A 253 -14.47 12.46 1.25
N ASP A 254 -14.31 11.37 0.51
CA ASP A 254 -15.26 10.99 -0.55
C ASP A 254 -16.57 10.45 0.03
N ARG A 255 -16.52 9.72 1.16
CA ARG A 255 -17.70 9.22 1.90
C ARG A 255 -18.49 10.37 2.53
N GLN A 256 -17.80 11.33 3.17
CA GLN A 256 -18.43 12.49 3.82
C GLN A 256 -19.16 13.37 2.81
N THR A 257 -18.56 13.61 1.65
CA THR A 257 -19.18 14.39 0.58
C THR A 257 -20.43 13.69 0.03
N ALA A 258 -20.50 12.35 0.09
CA ALA A 258 -21.69 11.57 -0.28
C ALA A 258 -22.87 11.81 0.69
N ALA A 259 -22.58 11.93 1.98
CA ALA A 259 -23.59 12.10 3.02
C ALA A 259 -24.22 13.51 3.03
N THR A 260 -23.60 14.49 2.36
CA THR A 260 -24.02 15.89 2.34
C THR A 260 -24.73 16.28 1.04
N SER A 261 -24.82 15.39 0.05
CA SER A 261 -25.43 15.57 -1.28
C SER A 261 -26.77 14.86 -1.38
#